data_129e999c35448f088472b2bc39255ff8
#
_entry.id   129e999c35448f088472b2bc39255ff8
#
_cell.length_a   1.000
_cell.length_b   1.000
_cell.length_c   1.000
_cell.angle_alpha   90.00
_cell.angle_beta   90.00
_cell.angle_gamma   90.00
#
_symmetry.space_group_name_H-M   'P 1'
#
loop_
_entity.id
_entity.type
_entity.pdbx_description
1 polymer ?
#
loop_
_entity_poly.entity_id
_entity_poly.type
_entity_poly.pdbx_seq_one_letter_code
_entity_poly.pdbx_strand_id
1 'polypeptide(L)' 'MEDLVLIQKLQRIITQRHDDVVTAMASGAVDNMEKYQYMLGQIRTYQYLLQEISTLLNKKEQNDKDGTVIDIKAKGDSTK' A
#
# COMPACT_ATOMS: atom_id res chain seq x y z
N MET A 1 -2.97 -6.04 -17.39
CA MET A 1 -3.71 -4.81 -17.13
C MET A 1 -4.78 -5.00 -16.08
N GLU A 2 -5.51 -6.11 -16.17
CA GLU A 2 -6.52 -6.39 -15.15
C GLU A 2 -5.88 -6.49 -13.77
N ASP A 3 -4.68 -7.07 -13.70
CA ASP A 3 -3.98 -7.18 -12.43
C ASP A 3 -3.71 -5.81 -11.84
N LEU A 4 -3.26 -4.89 -12.68
CA LEU A 4 -2.93 -3.54 -12.23
C LEU A 4 -4.18 -2.83 -11.73
N VAL A 5 -5.27 -2.96 -12.47
CA VAL A 5 -6.53 -2.33 -12.08
C VAL A 5 -7.02 -2.91 -10.75
N LEU A 6 -6.92 -4.22 -10.61
CA LEU A 6 -7.35 -4.88 -9.38
C LEU A 6 -6.53 -4.40 -8.18
N ILE A 7 -5.22 -4.31 -8.36
CA ILE A 7 -4.35 -3.85 -7.29
C ILE A 7 -4.67 -2.41 -6.92
N GLN A 8 -4.94 -1.57 -7.90
CA GLN A 8 -5.29 -0.17 -7.65
C GLN A 8 -6.62 -0.05 -6.90
N LYS A 9 -7.57 -0.90 -7.24
CA LYS A 9 -8.85 -0.92 -6.53
C LYS A 9 -8.66 -1.35 -5.09
N LEU A 10 -7.84 -2.36 -4.87
CA LEU A 10 -7.54 -2.83 -3.52
C LEU A 10 -6.87 -1.72 -2.72
N GLN A 11 -5.93 -1.02 -3.34
CA GLN A 11 -5.26 0.10 -2.69
C GLN A 11 -6.28 1.15 -2.24
N ARG A 12 -7.24 1.44 -3.10
CA ARG A 12 -8.26 2.42 -2.77
C ARG A 12 -9.12 1.98 -1.59
N ILE A 13 -9.48 0.69 -1.56
CA ILE A 13 -10.28 0.15 -0.46
C ILE A 13 -9.53 0.27 0.85
N ILE A 14 -8.26 -0.10 0.85
CA ILE A 14 -7.46 -0.04 2.07
C ILE A 14 -7.26 1.39 2.52
N THR A 15 -7.01 2.31 1.58
CA THR A 15 -6.88 3.73 1.91
C THR A 15 -8.15 4.24 2.55
N GLN A 16 -9.29 3.85 2.01
CA GLN A 16 -10.57 4.28 2.56
C GLN A 16 -10.76 3.77 3.99
N ARG A 17 -10.41 2.50 4.22
CA ARG A 17 -10.51 1.93 5.57
C ARG A 17 -9.59 2.65 6.54
N HIS A 18 -8.37 2.92 6.09
CA HIS A 18 -7.41 3.66 6.89
C HIS A 18 -7.97 5.03 7.28
N ASP A 19 -8.48 5.75 6.30
CA ASP A 19 -9.01 7.09 6.53
C ASP A 19 -10.23 7.05 7.46
N ASP A 20 -11.06 6.02 7.33
CA ASP A 20 -12.22 5.88 8.21
C ASP A 20 -11.81 5.75 9.66
N VAL A 21 -10.76 4.95 9.92
CA VAL A 21 -10.29 4.78 11.30
C VAL A 21 -9.69 6.08 11.82
N VAL A 22 -8.89 6.75 10.99
CA VAL A 22 -8.29 8.03 11.40
C VAL A 22 -9.38 9.05 11.72
N THR A 23 -10.41 9.11 10.88
CA THR A 23 -11.52 10.02 11.10
C THR A 23 -12.25 9.70 12.39
N ALA A 24 -12.47 8.41 12.65
CA ALA A 24 -13.14 7.99 13.87
C ALA A 24 -12.35 8.40 15.10
N MET A 25 -11.03 8.25 15.05
CA MET A 25 -10.18 8.66 16.17
C MET A 25 -10.24 10.18 16.37
N ALA A 26 -10.21 10.92 15.30
CA ALA A 26 -10.22 12.38 15.36
C ALA A 26 -11.57 12.91 15.84
N SER A 27 -12.65 12.17 15.60
CA SER A 27 -13.99 12.63 15.96
C SER A 27 -14.38 12.31 17.40
N GLY A 28 -13.49 11.69 18.16
CA GLY A 28 -13.76 11.39 19.55
C GLY A 28 -14.41 10.03 19.78
N ALA A 29 -14.38 9.16 18.79
CA ALA A 29 -14.91 7.81 18.95
C ALA A 29 -14.09 6.98 19.93
N VAL A 30 -12.89 7.43 20.21
CA VAL A 30 -11.98 6.71 21.11
C VAL A 30 -12.17 7.25 22.52
N ASP A 31 -12.68 6.41 23.42
CA ASP A 31 -12.97 6.85 24.78
C ASP A 31 -12.21 6.06 25.84
N ASN A 32 -11.31 5.17 25.42
CA ASN A 32 -10.46 4.47 26.37
C ASN A 32 -9.20 3.98 25.68
N MET A 33 -8.23 3.61 26.50
CA MET A 33 -6.92 3.22 25.99
C MET A 33 -6.97 1.95 25.16
N GLU A 34 -7.80 1.02 25.56
CA GLU A 34 -7.92 -0.26 24.88
C GLU A 34 -8.42 -0.06 23.46
N LYS A 35 -9.44 0.76 23.30
CA LYS A 35 -9.97 1.08 21.98
C LYS A 35 -8.93 1.85 21.15
N TYR A 36 -8.23 2.75 21.80
CA TYR A 36 -7.18 3.52 21.13
C TYR A 36 -6.10 2.59 20.56
N GLN A 37 -5.63 1.63 21.37
CA GLN A 37 -4.60 0.70 20.94
C GLN A 37 -5.10 -0.17 19.78
N TYR A 38 -6.35 -0.59 19.86
CA TYR A 38 -6.93 -1.39 18.79
C TYR A 38 -6.95 -0.62 17.46
N MET A 39 -7.43 0.61 17.51
CA MET A 39 -7.53 1.42 16.30
C MET A 39 -6.16 1.79 15.77
N LEU A 40 -5.21 2.05 16.65
CA LEU A 40 -3.84 2.35 16.24
C LEU A 40 -3.23 1.14 15.54
N GLY A 41 -3.52 -0.06 16.03
CA GLY A 41 -3.07 -1.27 15.38
C GLY A 41 -3.64 -1.42 13.98
N GLN A 42 -4.92 -1.08 13.82
CA GLN A 42 -5.55 -1.11 12.51
C GLN A 42 -4.86 -0.14 11.55
N ILE A 43 -4.58 1.07 12.01
CA ILE A 43 -3.92 2.07 11.18
C ILE A 43 -2.57 1.57 10.72
N ARG A 44 -1.80 1.00 11.63
CA ARG A 44 -0.47 0.48 11.31
C ARG A 44 -0.54 -0.65 10.28
N THR A 45 -1.53 -1.52 10.44
CA THR A 45 -1.71 -2.62 9.51
C THR A 45 -2.05 -2.11 8.12
N TYR A 46 -2.97 -1.15 8.04
CA TYR A 46 -3.33 -0.57 6.75
C TYR A 46 -2.15 0.13 6.11
N GLN A 47 -1.36 0.86 6.90
CA GLN A 47 -0.18 1.53 6.37
C GLN A 47 0.84 0.53 5.82
N TYR A 48 1.03 -0.56 6.54
CA TYR A 48 1.92 -1.60 6.08
C TYR A 48 1.44 -2.19 4.76
N LEU A 49 0.14 -2.50 4.69
CA LEU A 49 -0.43 -3.07 3.46
C LEU A 49 -0.31 -2.11 2.29
N LEU A 50 -0.56 -0.82 2.54
CA LEU A 50 -0.45 0.17 1.48
C LEU A 50 0.98 0.27 0.98
N GLN A 51 1.94 0.16 1.87
CA GLN A 51 3.34 0.19 1.48
C GLN A 51 3.69 -1.02 0.60
N GLU A 52 3.20 -2.19 0.99
CA GLU A 52 3.44 -3.40 0.20
C GLU A 52 2.79 -3.30 -1.16
N ILE A 53 1.60 -2.75 -1.22
CA ILE A 53 0.89 -2.59 -2.49
C ILE A 53 1.64 -1.61 -3.39
N SER A 54 2.15 -0.52 -2.82
CA SER A 54 2.94 0.44 -3.58
C SER A 54 4.17 -0.24 -4.18
N THR A 55 4.80 -1.09 -3.41
CA THR A 55 5.96 -1.83 -3.90
C THR A 55 5.57 -2.73 -5.05
N LEU A 56 4.44 -3.42 -4.94
CA LEU A 56 3.96 -4.29 -5.99
C LEU A 56 3.63 -3.50 -7.26
N LEU A 57 3.01 -2.33 -7.11
CA LEU A 57 2.68 -1.49 -8.24
C LEU A 57 3.94 -1.02 -8.95
N ASN A 58 4.93 -0.60 -8.20
CA ASN A 58 6.18 -0.15 -8.77
C ASN A 58 6.88 -1.28 -9.51
N LYS A 59 6.86 -2.46 -8.94
CA LYS A 59 7.45 -3.63 -9.57
C LYS A 59 6.74 -3.95 -10.88
N LYS A 60 5.41 -3.90 -10.85
CA LYS A 60 4.62 -4.21 -12.01
C LYS A 60 4.90 -3.23 -13.14
N GLU A 61 4.98 -1.96 -12.81
CA GLU A 61 5.27 -0.93 -13.79
C GLU A 61 6.68 -1.09 -14.37
N GLN A 62 7.63 -1.41 -13.53
CA GLN A 62 8.99 -1.63 -13.99
C GLN A 62 9.09 -2.83 -14.91
N ASN A 63 8.40 -3.90 -14.56
CA ASN A 63 8.39 -5.10 -15.38
C ASN A 63 7.79 -4.82 -16.75
N ASP A 64 6.74 -4.03 -16.77
CA ASP A 64 6.11 -3.66 -18.05
C ASP A 64 7.07 -2.87 -18.92
N LYS A 65 7.83 -1.98 -18.30
CA LYS A 65 8.84 -1.21 -19.00
C LYS A 65 10.01 -2.09 -19.42
N ASP A 66 10.46 -2.92 -18.49
CA ASP A 66 11.60 -3.77 -18.71
C ASP A 66 11.31 -4.84 -19.75
N GLY A 67 10.04 -5.15 -19.93
CA GLY A 67 9.66 -6.07 -20.99
C GLY A 67 10.16 -5.59 -22.33
N THR A 68 10.43 -4.32 -22.42
CA THR A 68 10.97 -3.73 -23.63
C THR A 68 12.48 -3.58 -23.56
N VAL A 69 13.04 -3.58 -22.38
CA VAL A 69 14.45 -3.31 -22.19
C VAL A 69 15.24 -4.56 -21.98
N ILE A 70 15.13 -5.16 -21.29
CA ILE A 70 15.94 -6.22 -20.89
C ILE A 70 17.05 -5.99 -20.16
N ASP A 71 17.02 -5.72 -19.97
CA ASP A 71 17.84 -5.47 -19.24
C ASP A 71 18.67 -5.37 -18.81
N ILE A 72 18.71 -5.30 -18.73
CA ILE A 72 19.50 -4.95 -18.19
C ILE A 72 20.16 -4.76 -17.52
N LYS A 73 20.12 -4.73 -17.53
CA LYS A 73 20.77 -4.45 -16.84
C LYS A 73 21.05 -4.42 -16.19
N ALA A 74 20.59 -4.74 -16.16
CA ALA A 74 20.98 -4.60 -15.51
C ALA A 74 21.35 -4.67 -15.02
N LYS A 75 21.19 -4.80 -15.18
CA LYS A 75 21.77 -4.61 -14.66
C LYS A 75 22.25 -4.38 -14.07
N GLY A 76 22.03 -4.54 -14.02
CA GLY A 76 22.52 -4.13 -13.38
C GLY A 76 22.72 -4.15 -12.82
N ASP A 77 22.47 -4.10 -12.85
CA ASP A 77 22.79 -3.89 -12.27
C ASP A 77 22.91 -3.79 -11.63
N SER A 78 22.69 -3.98 -11.65
CA SER A 78 22.95 -3.68 -11.13
C SER A 78 23.26 -3.56 -10.56
N THR A 79 23.10 -3.64 -10.57
CA THR A 79 23.59 -3.34 -10.21
C THR A 79 24.03 -3.18 -9.87
N LYS A 80 23.85 -3.29 -9.88
CA LYS A 80 24.35 -2.90 -9.72
C LYS A 80 24.63 -2.59 -9.60
#